data_b712f34b808deec29c4d1a0bed17c551
#
_entry.id   b712f34b808deec29c4d1a0bed17c551
#
_cell.length_a   1.000
_cell.length_b   1.000
_cell.length_c   1.000
_cell.angle_alpha   90.00
_cell.angle_beta   90.00
_cell.angle_gamma   90.00
#
_symmetry.space_group_name_H-M   'P 1'
#
loop_
_entity.id
_entity.type
_entity.pdbx_description
1 polymer ?
#
loop_
_entity_poly.entity_id
_entity_poly.type
_entity_poly.pdbx_seq_one_letter_code
_entity_poly.pdbx_strand_id
1 'polypeptide(L)'
;CLPETVQILLSSTEPINGIQFPLSGGGTYSTYVAQTNQFNQYIDIAPQFYNSVQVSPGGFVIMFSLTGNSIPSTSGTTQTLLTLERTGGSDDACIDTSSLAFAISDPLGNTLQYATVDPDNCLHLIVSNVVNGCTNSNACNYNPNATADDGSCVVPDTSVCESCSGNSVVTNDADNDGICDDVDACVGSLDDCGVCNGDGS
;
A
#
# COMPACT_ATOMS: atom_id res chain seq x y z
N CYS A 1 30.04 12.86 23.71
CA CYS A 1 29.61 12.61 22.34
C CYS A 1 29.10 13.91 21.76
N LEU A 2 29.49 14.23 20.54
CA LEU A 2 28.92 15.36 19.84
C LEU A 2 27.51 14.96 19.35
N PRO A 3 26.54 15.89 19.32
CA PRO A 3 25.25 15.63 18.74
C PRO A 3 25.39 15.33 17.22
N GLU A 4 24.60 14.39 16.73
CA GLU A 4 24.46 14.10 15.31
C GLU A 4 23.10 14.56 14.82
N THR A 5 23.01 14.86 13.54
CA THR A 5 21.76 15.24 12.89
C THR A 5 21.14 14.01 12.26
N VAL A 6 19.90 13.70 12.61
CA VAL A 6 19.11 12.60 12.04
C VAL A 6 17.98 13.19 11.22
N GLN A 7 17.94 12.88 9.93
CA GLN A 7 16.89 13.34 9.03
C GLN A 7 15.90 12.20 8.74
N ILE A 8 14.66 12.42 9.10
CA ILE A 8 13.55 11.52 8.74
C ILE A 8 13.04 11.97 7.37
N LEU A 9 13.01 11.05 6.43
CA LEU A 9 12.55 11.28 5.06
C LEU A 9 11.14 10.73 4.87
N LEU A 10 10.38 11.33 3.96
CA LEU A 10 9.04 10.91 3.58
C LEU A 10 8.86 10.94 2.07
N SER A 11 8.33 9.84 1.54
CA SER A 11 7.68 9.78 0.22
C SER A 11 6.25 9.32 0.42
N SER A 12 5.26 10.04 -0.10
CA SER A 12 3.86 9.66 0.07
C SER A 12 3.06 9.91 -1.20
N THR A 13 2.24 8.94 -1.58
CA THR A 13 1.21 9.10 -2.62
C THR A 13 -0.11 9.61 -2.04
N GLU A 14 -0.28 9.54 -0.71
CA GLU A 14 -1.49 9.93 0.00
C GLU A 14 -1.24 11.14 0.92
N PRO A 15 -2.25 11.97 1.18
CA PRO A 15 -2.16 13.00 2.19
C PRO A 15 -2.14 12.39 3.60
N ILE A 16 -1.33 12.95 4.49
CA ILE A 16 -1.10 12.44 5.85
C ILE A 16 -1.53 13.47 6.87
N ASN A 17 -2.41 13.08 7.81
CA ASN A 17 -2.89 13.96 8.87
C ASN A 17 -2.18 13.77 10.21
N GLY A 18 -1.71 12.58 10.51
CA GLY A 18 -0.97 12.28 11.73
C GLY A 18 0.05 11.18 11.51
N ILE A 19 1.19 11.31 12.18
CA ILE A 19 2.28 10.33 12.15
C ILE A 19 2.78 10.12 13.57
N GLN A 20 2.95 8.86 13.95
CA GLN A 20 3.68 8.51 15.16
C GLN A 20 4.54 7.27 14.93
N PHE A 21 5.74 7.28 15.48
CA PHE A 21 6.67 6.16 15.43
C PHE A 21 7.75 6.25 16.51
N PRO A 22 8.25 5.12 17.02
CA PRO A 22 9.49 5.07 17.78
C PRO A 22 10.70 4.99 16.85
N LEU A 23 11.82 5.51 17.33
CA LEU A 23 13.14 5.34 16.74
C LEU A 23 13.93 4.30 17.56
N SER A 24 14.61 3.40 16.88
CA SER A 24 15.57 2.45 17.45
C SER A 24 16.98 3.06 17.50
N GLY A 25 17.97 2.26 17.94
CA GLY A 25 19.39 2.67 17.95
C GLY A 25 19.82 3.39 19.22
N GLY A 26 18.89 3.66 20.14
CA GLY A 26 19.18 4.32 21.41
C GLY A 26 19.64 5.78 21.26
N GLY A 27 20.19 6.35 22.34
CA GLY A 27 20.57 7.76 22.40
C GLY A 27 19.46 8.64 22.97
N THR A 28 19.74 9.95 23.00
CA THR A 28 18.77 10.95 23.42
C THR A 28 18.42 11.86 22.25
N TYR A 29 17.14 11.95 21.96
CA TYR A 29 16.61 12.72 20.85
C TYR A 29 16.01 14.03 21.31
N SER A 30 16.18 15.07 20.50
CA SER A 30 15.50 16.35 20.64
C SER A 30 15.11 16.88 19.27
N THR A 31 14.10 17.76 19.25
CA THR A 31 13.76 18.49 18.03
C THR A 31 14.92 19.41 17.68
N TYR A 32 15.42 19.29 16.47
CA TYR A 32 16.31 20.28 15.89
C TYR A 32 15.52 21.59 15.75
N VAL A 33 16.14 22.72 16.11
CA VAL A 33 15.51 24.03 15.88
C VAL A 33 15.28 24.15 14.38
N ALA A 34 14.00 24.22 14.01
CA ALA A 34 13.56 24.14 12.63
C ALA A 34 14.42 25.03 11.72
N GLN A 35 15.15 24.39 10.83
CA GLN A 35 15.94 25.09 9.84
C GLN A 35 14.99 25.85 8.93
N THR A 36 15.15 27.14 8.86
CA THR A 36 14.46 27.97 7.88
C THR A 36 15.42 28.35 6.75
N ASN A 37 14.90 28.41 5.53
CA ASN A 37 15.66 28.94 4.40
C ASN A 37 15.84 30.48 4.52
N GLN A 38 16.54 31.09 3.56
CA GLN A 38 16.74 32.54 3.50
C GLN A 38 15.44 33.39 3.43
N PHE A 39 14.29 32.75 3.19
CA PHE A 39 12.96 33.37 3.15
C PHE A 39 12.16 33.10 4.45
N ASN A 40 12.79 32.59 5.49
CA ASN A 40 12.17 32.23 6.78
C ASN A 40 11.09 31.13 6.68
N GLN A 41 11.20 30.25 5.66
CA GLN A 41 10.32 29.10 5.47
C GLN A 41 11.00 27.86 6.04
N TYR A 42 10.22 26.98 6.69
CA TYR A 42 10.72 25.70 7.19
C TYR A 42 11.21 24.83 6.03
N ILE A 43 12.39 24.21 6.20
CA ILE A 43 12.93 23.23 5.26
C ILE A 43 12.22 21.89 5.44
N ASP A 44 12.00 21.50 6.71
CA ASP A 44 11.26 20.29 7.04
C ASP A 44 9.77 20.48 6.77
N ILE A 45 9.11 19.46 6.22
CA ILE A 45 7.68 19.57 5.86
C ILE A 45 6.75 19.45 7.07
N ALA A 46 7.09 18.66 8.09
CA ALA A 46 6.21 18.48 9.24
C ALA A 46 5.85 19.80 9.95
N PRO A 47 6.79 20.70 10.27
CA PRO A 47 6.47 21.99 10.89
C PRO A 47 5.63 22.94 10.02
N GLN A 48 5.56 22.71 8.71
CA GLN A 48 4.76 23.54 7.80
C GLN A 48 3.26 23.20 7.91
N PHE A 49 2.93 21.93 8.19
CA PHE A 49 1.55 21.44 8.18
C PHE A 49 1.05 21.06 9.57
N TYR A 50 1.94 20.61 10.46
CA TYR A 50 1.58 20.20 11.81
C TYR A 50 1.87 21.28 12.83
N ASN A 51 0.88 21.62 13.63
CA ASN A 51 1.03 22.54 14.75
C ASN A 51 1.43 21.83 16.05
N SER A 52 1.57 20.52 16.03
CA SER A 52 2.11 19.73 17.12
C SER A 52 3.12 18.72 16.59
N VAL A 53 4.40 18.98 16.87
CA VAL A 53 5.52 18.06 16.61
C VAL A 53 6.20 17.84 17.94
N GLN A 54 6.17 16.61 18.45
CA GLN A 54 6.74 16.24 19.73
C GLN A 54 7.68 15.07 19.57
N VAL A 55 8.82 15.15 20.25
CA VAL A 55 9.83 14.10 20.30
C VAL A 55 10.20 13.87 21.74
N SER A 56 10.03 12.64 22.22
CA SER A 56 10.51 12.24 23.53
C SER A 56 12.03 12.03 23.52
N PRO A 57 12.71 12.21 24.65
CA PRO A 57 14.14 11.90 24.76
C PRO A 57 14.49 10.45 24.35
N GLY A 58 13.56 9.51 24.50
CA GLY A 58 13.73 8.12 24.09
C GLY A 58 13.48 7.85 22.59
N GLY A 59 13.25 8.89 21.77
CA GLY A 59 13.08 8.75 20.33
C GLY A 59 11.65 8.43 19.90
N PHE A 60 10.64 8.61 20.75
CA PHE A 60 9.25 8.51 20.29
C PHE A 60 8.82 9.83 19.66
N VAL A 61 8.41 9.77 18.39
CA VAL A 61 7.98 10.90 17.59
C VAL A 61 6.47 10.86 17.41
N ILE A 62 5.81 11.97 17.64
CA ILE A 62 4.39 12.17 17.34
C ILE A 62 4.17 13.53 16.70
N MET A 63 3.45 13.55 15.57
CA MET A 63 3.17 14.73 14.79
C MET A 63 1.72 14.70 14.33
N PHE A 64 1.00 15.78 14.57
CA PHE A 64 -0.40 15.90 14.15
C PHE A 64 -0.84 17.36 14.05
N SER A 65 -1.94 17.58 13.34
CA SER A 65 -2.57 18.89 13.22
C SER A 65 -3.85 18.96 14.04
N LEU A 66 -3.94 19.94 14.93
CA LEU A 66 -5.17 20.27 15.65
C LEU A 66 -6.14 21.13 14.81
N THR A 67 -5.68 21.66 13.69
CA THR A 67 -6.44 22.54 12.80
C THR A 67 -6.96 21.83 11.54
N GLY A 68 -6.71 20.51 11.43
CA GLY A 68 -7.13 19.71 10.29
C GLY A 68 -6.22 19.83 9.06
N ASN A 69 -5.05 20.48 9.19
CA ASN A 69 -4.06 20.49 8.11
C ASN A 69 -3.45 19.11 7.95
N SER A 70 -3.08 18.75 6.73
CA SER A 70 -2.38 17.51 6.42
C SER A 70 -1.18 17.79 5.52
N ILE A 71 -0.15 16.96 5.61
CA ILE A 71 0.91 16.95 4.62
C ILE A 71 0.27 16.45 3.31
N PRO A 72 0.33 17.21 2.21
CA PRO A 72 -0.17 16.75 0.93
C PRO A 72 0.66 15.56 0.41
N SER A 73 0.11 14.81 -0.53
CA SER A 73 0.89 13.82 -1.26
C SER A 73 2.17 14.46 -1.82
N THR A 74 3.30 13.78 -1.62
CA THR A 74 4.58 14.21 -2.21
C THR A 74 4.73 13.74 -3.66
N SER A 75 3.70 13.11 -4.23
CA SER A 75 3.70 12.49 -5.56
C SER A 75 4.87 11.48 -5.72
N GLY A 76 5.22 10.80 -4.64
CA GLY A 76 6.32 9.84 -4.60
C GLY A 76 7.72 10.47 -4.55
N THR A 77 7.84 11.80 -4.49
CA THR A 77 9.15 12.45 -4.29
C THR A 77 9.55 12.42 -2.82
N THR A 78 10.82 12.17 -2.57
CA THR A 78 11.37 12.16 -1.20
C THR A 78 11.57 13.59 -0.70
N GLN A 79 11.04 13.87 0.49
CA GLN A 79 11.19 15.14 1.18
C GLN A 79 11.65 14.90 2.62
N THR A 80 12.34 15.87 3.21
CA THR A 80 12.68 15.79 4.63
C THR A 80 11.44 16.09 5.47
N LEU A 81 10.96 15.05 6.18
CA LEU A 81 9.81 15.15 7.08
C LEU A 81 10.16 15.96 8.33
N LEU A 82 11.23 15.57 9.00
CA LEU A 82 11.67 16.14 10.27
C LEU A 82 13.16 15.91 10.46
N THR A 83 13.84 16.93 10.96
CA THR A 83 15.25 16.86 11.37
C THR A 83 15.33 16.83 12.89
N LEU A 84 16.10 15.89 13.45
CA LEU A 84 16.31 15.70 14.87
C LEU A 84 17.80 15.83 15.22
N GLU A 85 18.08 16.21 16.46
CA GLU A 85 19.39 16.02 17.06
C GLU A 85 19.37 14.76 17.92
N ARG A 86 20.40 13.94 17.79
CA ARG A 86 20.62 12.74 18.62
C ARG A 86 21.98 12.84 19.31
N THR A 87 22.00 12.51 20.59
CA THR A 87 23.23 12.46 21.37
C THR A 87 23.38 11.05 21.96
N GLY A 88 24.51 10.41 21.66
CA GLY A 88 24.78 9.04 22.08
C GLY A 88 24.02 8.01 21.25
N GLY A 89 23.94 6.79 21.75
CA GLY A 89 23.43 5.63 21.03
C GLY A 89 24.56 4.70 20.58
N SER A 90 24.25 3.42 20.43
CA SER A 90 25.22 2.38 20.04
C SER A 90 25.08 1.97 18.59
N ASP A 91 23.90 2.17 18.02
CA ASP A 91 23.54 1.71 16.70
C ASP A 91 22.95 2.87 15.88
N ASP A 92 22.81 2.69 14.58
CA ASP A 92 22.16 3.67 13.72
C ASP A 92 20.70 3.89 14.13
N ALA A 93 20.24 5.13 14.04
CA ALA A 93 18.84 5.46 14.24
C ALA A 93 18.01 4.92 13.09
N CYS A 94 16.92 4.21 13.41
CA CYS A 94 15.97 3.70 12.41
C CYS A 94 14.53 3.89 12.90
N ILE A 95 13.59 4.04 11.97
CA ILE A 95 12.15 4.01 12.28
C ILE A 95 11.77 2.56 12.60
N ASP A 96 11.19 2.33 13.77
CA ASP A 96 10.71 1.01 14.17
C ASP A 96 9.23 0.82 13.78
N THR A 97 9.00 0.23 12.61
CA THR A 97 7.67 -0.09 12.11
C THR A 97 7.07 -1.35 12.74
N SER A 98 7.87 -2.15 13.45
CA SER A 98 7.41 -3.36 14.14
C SER A 98 6.68 -3.05 15.44
N SER A 99 6.85 -1.85 15.96
CA SER A 99 6.22 -1.39 17.19
C SER A 99 4.72 -1.18 17.01
N LEU A 100 3.93 -1.61 17.97
CA LEU A 100 2.49 -1.29 18.06
C LEU A 100 2.22 0.22 18.19
N ALA A 101 3.25 1.02 18.49
CA ALA A 101 3.17 2.47 18.54
C ALA A 101 3.38 3.14 17.17
N PHE A 102 3.69 2.38 16.12
CA PHE A 102 3.77 2.91 14.76
C PHE A 102 2.35 3.12 14.21
N ALA A 103 2.02 4.34 13.83
CA ALA A 103 0.73 4.65 13.20
C ALA A 103 0.83 5.87 12.29
N ILE A 104 0.14 5.81 11.16
CA ILE A 104 -0.04 6.92 10.23
C ILE A 104 -1.51 7.01 9.88
N SER A 105 -2.06 8.21 9.83
CA SER A 105 -3.46 8.44 9.49
C SER A 105 -3.65 9.37 8.30
N ASP A 106 -4.73 9.11 7.55
CA ASP A 106 -5.24 10.00 6.51
C ASP A 106 -6.01 11.20 7.12
N PRO A 107 -6.45 12.18 6.32
CA PRO A 107 -7.24 13.32 6.78
C PRO A 107 -8.63 12.95 7.36
N LEU A 108 -9.12 11.74 7.11
CA LEU A 108 -10.38 11.24 7.64
C LEU A 108 -10.19 10.50 8.98
N GLY A 109 -8.94 10.34 9.43
CA GLY A 109 -8.57 9.62 10.65
C GLY A 109 -8.45 8.11 10.48
N ASN A 110 -8.50 7.59 9.26
CA ASN A 110 -8.26 6.17 9.02
C ASN A 110 -6.76 5.88 9.09
N THR A 111 -6.40 4.72 9.64
CA THR A 111 -5.01 4.27 9.65
C THR A 111 -4.57 3.90 8.24
N LEU A 112 -3.48 4.50 7.77
CA LEU A 112 -2.83 4.12 6.52
C LEU A 112 -2.03 2.85 6.76
N GLN A 113 -2.50 1.73 6.23
CA GLN A 113 -1.92 0.39 6.48
C GLN A 113 -0.70 0.09 5.59
N TYR A 114 -0.37 0.97 4.67
CA TYR A 114 0.65 0.74 3.63
C TYR A 114 1.87 1.65 3.83
N ALA A 115 2.28 1.80 5.07
CA ALA A 115 3.50 2.50 5.41
C ALA A 115 4.63 1.49 5.62
N THR A 116 5.70 1.64 4.87
CA THR A 116 6.92 0.83 4.98
C THR A 116 8.13 1.74 5.15
N VAL A 117 9.23 1.16 5.58
CA VAL A 117 10.52 1.83 5.58
C VAL A 117 11.33 1.35 4.38
N ASP A 118 12.02 2.27 3.74
CA ASP A 118 12.93 1.94 2.65
C ASP A 118 14.00 0.95 3.15
N PRO A 119 14.15 -0.22 2.52
CA PRO A 119 15.13 -1.22 2.97
C PRO A 119 16.59 -0.72 2.91
N ASP A 120 16.88 0.25 2.04
CA ASP A 120 18.20 0.85 1.88
C ASP A 120 18.43 2.07 2.79
N ASN A 121 17.36 2.61 3.37
CA ASN A 121 17.43 3.76 4.27
C ASN A 121 16.32 3.70 5.33
N CYS A 122 16.64 3.14 6.48
CA CYS A 122 15.67 2.93 7.58
C CYS A 122 15.08 4.20 8.21
N LEU A 123 15.48 5.38 7.76
CA LEU A 123 14.90 6.67 8.12
C LEU A 123 13.97 7.24 7.03
N HIS A 124 13.79 6.51 5.93
CA HIS A 124 12.91 6.91 4.83
C HIS A 124 11.58 6.17 4.92
N LEU A 125 10.54 6.88 5.34
CA LEU A 125 9.18 6.40 5.41
C LEU A 125 8.50 6.51 4.05
N ILE A 126 8.04 5.38 3.52
CA ILE A 126 7.29 5.29 2.27
C ILE A 126 5.83 5.01 2.61
N VAL A 127 4.95 5.90 2.22
CA VAL A 127 3.50 5.76 2.35
C VAL A 127 2.90 5.70 0.95
N SER A 128 2.41 4.53 0.57
CA SER A 128 1.79 4.32 -0.74
C SER A 128 0.45 3.64 -0.59
N ASN A 129 -0.51 4.04 -1.40
CA ASN A 129 -1.77 3.31 -1.49
C ASN A 129 -1.55 2.08 -2.37
N VAL A 130 -1.15 0.98 -1.76
CA VAL A 130 -1.08 -0.32 -2.42
C VAL A 130 -2.41 -1.01 -2.24
N VAL A 131 -3.18 -1.09 -3.29
CA VAL A 131 -4.38 -1.93 -3.35
C VAL A 131 -3.97 -3.26 -3.96
N ASN A 132 -3.91 -4.30 -3.14
CA ASN A 132 -3.65 -5.64 -3.61
C ASN A 132 -4.89 -6.22 -4.29
N GLY A 133 -4.68 -7.00 -5.34
CA GLY A 133 -5.74 -7.66 -6.08
C GLY A 133 -5.27 -8.07 -7.47
N CYS A 134 -6.11 -8.78 -8.21
CA CYS A 134 -5.78 -9.16 -9.57
C CYS A 134 -5.72 -7.93 -10.49
N THR A 135 -4.56 -7.69 -11.13
CA THR A 135 -4.35 -6.61 -12.10
C THR A 135 -4.54 -7.03 -13.56
N ASN A 136 -4.80 -8.32 -13.82
CA ASN A 136 -5.03 -8.83 -15.16
C ASN A 136 -6.49 -8.58 -15.59
N SER A 137 -6.71 -7.72 -16.58
CA SER A 137 -8.05 -7.38 -17.10
C SER A 137 -8.79 -8.55 -17.75
N ASN A 138 -8.11 -9.66 -18.06
CA ASN A 138 -8.73 -10.88 -18.61
C ASN A 138 -9.14 -11.86 -17.50
N ALA A 139 -8.84 -11.59 -16.25
CA ALA A 139 -9.22 -12.44 -15.13
C ALA A 139 -10.65 -12.13 -14.67
N CYS A 140 -11.36 -13.18 -14.23
CA CYS A 140 -12.73 -13.06 -13.74
C CYS A 140 -12.83 -12.17 -12.47
N ASN A 141 -11.81 -12.19 -11.67
CA ASN A 141 -11.70 -11.39 -10.42
C ASN A 141 -10.82 -10.14 -10.59
N TYR A 142 -10.72 -9.60 -11.82
CA TYR A 142 -10.00 -8.34 -12.06
C TYR A 142 -10.49 -7.22 -11.15
N ASN A 143 -9.54 -6.58 -10.46
CA ASN A 143 -9.82 -5.41 -9.64
C ASN A 143 -9.24 -4.15 -10.29
N PRO A 144 -10.06 -3.27 -10.89
CA PRO A 144 -9.58 -2.07 -11.57
C PRO A 144 -8.89 -1.07 -10.62
N ASN A 145 -9.09 -1.21 -9.31
CA ASN A 145 -8.43 -0.38 -8.29
C ASN A 145 -7.12 -1.00 -7.78
N ALA A 146 -6.79 -2.25 -8.17
CA ALA A 146 -5.54 -2.86 -7.76
C ALA A 146 -4.36 -2.13 -8.39
N THR A 147 -3.38 -1.80 -7.55
CA THR A 147 -2.11 -1.19 -7.96
C THR A 147 -0.94 -2.17 -7.85
N ALA A 148 -1.17 -3.32 -7.18
CA ALA A 148 -0.22 -4.43 -7.09
C ALA A 148 -0.95 -5.76 -7.24
N ASP A 149 -0.39 -6.63 -8.06
CA ASP A 149 -0.89 -7.99 -8.23
C ASP A 149 -0.54 -8.82 -6.98
N ASP A 150 -1.54 -9.46 -6.40
CA ASP A 150 -1.40 -10.34 -5.22
C ASP A 150 -1.34 -11.83 -5.61
N GLY A 151 -1.31 -12.14 -6.90
CA GLY A 151 -1.31 -13.50 -7.41
C GLY A 151 -2.68 -14.19 -7.36
N SER A 152 -3.75 -13.46 -7.05
CA SER A 152 -5.11 -14.03 -6.91
C SER A 152 -5.84 -14.15 -8.24
N CYS A 153 -5.24 -13.80 -9.38
CA CYS A 153 -5.91 -13.77 -10.67
C CYS A 153 -6.48 -15.13 -11.07
N VAL A 154 -7.77 -15.17 -11.36
CA VAL A 154 -8.50 -16.33 -11.87
C VAL A 154 -8.79 -16.10 -13.34
N VAL A 155 -7.96 -16.68 -14.21
CA VAL A 155 -8.04 -16.46 -15.67
C VAL A 155 -8.68 -17.70 -16.32
N PRO A 156 -9.78 -17.55 -17.10
CA PRO A 156 -10.38 -18.65 -17.81
C PRO A 156 -9.49 -19.13 -18.98
N ASP A 157 -9.44 -20.43 -19.18
CA ASP A 157 -8.85 -21.04 -20.37
C ASP A 157 -9.91 -21.20 -21.46
N THR A 158 -9.94 -20.26 -22.38
CA THR A 158 -10.91 -20.28 -23.48
C THR A 158 -10.71 -21.44 -24.46
N SER A 159 -9.56 -22.14 -24.40
CA SER A 159 -9.31 -23.32 -25.25
C SER A 159 -10.04 -24.57 -24.76
N VAL A 160 -10.55 -24.56 -23.52
CA VAL A 160 -11.33 -25.63 -22.89
C VAL A 160 -12.73 -25.14 -22.47
N CYS A 161 -13.30 -24.22 -23.24
CA CYS A 161 -14.64 -23.69 -23.06
C CYS A 161 -14.90 -22.96 -21.73
N GLU A 162 -13.86 -22.43 -21.09
CA GLU A 162 -14.04 -21.68 -19.87
C GLU A 162 -14.43 -20.22 -20.12
N SER A 163 -15.27 -19.68 -19.25
CA SER A 163 -15.63 -18.26 -19.23
C SER A 163 -15.79 -17.75 -17.81
N CYS A 164 -15.91 -16.42 -17.66
CA CYS A 164 -16.17 -15.81 -16.37
C CYS A 164 -17.66 -15.78 -16.02
N SER A 165 -17.99 -16.24 -14.82
CA SER A 165 -19.29 -16.00 -14.19
C SER A 165 -19.07 -15.31 -12.84
N GLY A 166 -19.26 -13.97 -12.82
CA GLY A 166 -18.82 -13.16 -11.69
C GLY A 166 -17.30 -13.25 -11.51
N ASN A 167 -16.85 -13.56 -10.29
CA ASN A 167 -15.42 -13.66 -9.95
C ASN A 167 -14.84 -15.08 -10.11
N SER A 168 -15.57 -16.00 -10.74
CA SER A 168 -15.19 -17.40 -10.86
C SER A 168 -15.19 -17.84 -12.32
N VAL A 169 -14.37 -18.86 -12.62
CA VAL A 169 -14.40 -19.54 -13.91
C VAL A 169 -15.51 -20.60 -13.92
N VAL A 170 -16.23 -20.69 -15.03
CA VAL A 170 -17.21 -21.75 -15.31
C VAL A 170 -16.86 -22.41 -16.63
N THR A 171 -17.08 -23.71 -16.74
CA THR A 171 -16.93 -24.46 -17.99
C THR A 171 -18.27 -24.45 -18.74
N ASN A 172 -18.22 -24.14 -20.02
CA ASN A 172 -19.39 -24.11 -20.93
C ASN A 172 -19.24 -25.23 -21.97
N ASP A 173 -19.13 -26.45 -21.46
CA ASP A 173 -19.09 -27.71 -22.22
C ASP A 173 -19.82 -28.72 -21.32
N ALA A 174 -21.15 -28.79 -21.48
CA ALA A 174 -22.02 -29.48 -20.55
C ALA A 174 -21.93 -31.00 -20.67
N ASP A 175 -21.58 -31.52 -21.88
CA ASP A 175 -21.45 -32.97 -22.12
C ASP A 175 -19.99 -33.45 -22.19
N ASN A 176 -19.03 -32.51 -22.06
CA ASN A 176 -17.59 -32.75 -22.03
C ASN A 176 -17.05 -33.42 -23.33
N ASP A 177 -17.60 -33.07 -24.47
CA ASP A 177 -17.15 -33.58 -25.77
C ASP A 177 -16.00 -32.75 -26.37
N GLY A 178 -15.68 -31.60 -25.76
CA GLY A 178 -14.63 -30.67 -26.15
C GLY A 178 -15.10 -29.61 -27.14
N ILE A 179 -16.41 -29.53 -27.40
CA ILE A 179 -17.06 -28.47 -28.18
C ILE A 179 -17.85 -27.60 -27.23
N CYS A 180 -17.61 -26.27 -27.28
CA CYS A 180 -18.29 -25.37 -26.36
C CYS A 180 -19.78 -25.27 -26.66
N ASP A 181 -20.63 -25.21 -25.62
CA ASP A 181 -22.11 -25.18 -25.74
C ASP A 181 -22.65 -24.13 -26.72
N ASP A 182 -21.95 -23.03 -26.95
CA ASP A 182 -22.36 -21.93 -27.83
C ASP A 182 -22.15 -22.24 -29.34
N VAL A 183 -21.30 -23.20 -29.64
CA VAL A 183 -20.98 -23.65 -31.00
C VAL A 183 -21.29 -25.14 -31.23
N ASP A 184 -21.65 -25.85 -30.18
CA ASP A 184 -22.04 -27.24 -30.26
C ASP A 184 -23.45 -27.41 -30.88
N ALA A 185 -23.54 -28.28 -31.87
CA ALA A 185 -24.80 -28.64 -32.50
C ALA A 185 -25.68 -29.54 -31.61
N CYS A 186 -25.08 -30.20 -30.60
CA CYS A 186 -25.77 -31.07 -29.68
C CYS A 186 -25.16 -31.04 -28.29
N VAL A 187 -25.64 -30.11 -27.48
CA VAL A 187 -25.30 -30.05 -26.04
C VAL A 187 -25.94 -31.23 -25.35
N GLY A 188 -25.23 -32.39 -25.27
CA GLY A 188 -25.72 -33.61 -24.72
C GLY A 188 -25.31 -34.84 -25.52
N SER A 189 -26.13 -35.90 -25.56
CA SER A 189 -25.81 -37.13 -26.24
C SER A 189 -26.65 -37.32 -27.49
N LEU A 190 -26.02 -37.78 -28.59
CA LEU A 190 -26.74 -38.26 -29.75
C LEU A 190 -27.30 -39.67 -29.45
N ASP A 191 -28.56 -39.92 -29.79
CA ASP A 191 -29.10 -41.27 -29.77
C ASP A 191 -28.62 -42.12 -30.97
N ASP A 192 -29.01 -43.42 -31.03
CA ASP A 192 -28.61 -44.31 -32.12
C ASP A 192 -29.11 -43.85 -33.53
N CYS A 193 -30.07 -42.96 -33.58
CA CYS A 193 -30.59 -42.36 -34.80
C CYS A 193 -29.92 -41.02 -35.12
N GLY A 194 -28.97 -40.54 -34.32
CA GLY A 194 -28.28 -39.26 -34.48
C GLY A 194 -29.13 -38.05 -34.05
N VAL A 195 -30.15 -38.25 -33.22
CA VAL A 195 -31.00 -37.18 -32.67
C VAL A 195 -30.39 -36.68 -31.35
N CYS A 196 -30.17 -35.39 -31.23
CA CYS A 196 -29.64 -34.80 -30.00
C CYS A 196 -30.62 -34.96 -28.85
N ASN A 197 -30.17 -35.58 -27.75
CA ASN A 197 -30.96 -35.89 -26.58
C ASN A 197 -32.24 -36.73 -26.92
N GLY A 198 -32.19 -37.50 -28.01
CA GLY A 198 -33.28 -38.38 -28.42
C GLY A 198 -33.45 -39.58 -27.48
N ASP A 199 -34.59 -40.28 -27.59
CA ASP A 199 -34.93 -41.44 -26.77
C ASP A 199 -34.60 -42.78 -27.47
N GLY A 200 -33.94 -42.76 -28.62
CA GLY A 200 -33.54 -43.95 -29.40
C GLY A 200 -34.66 -44.59 -30.20
N SER A 201 -35.77 -43.88 -30.40
CA SER A 201 -36.93 -44.39 -31.15
C SER A 201 -37.08 -43.79 -32.52
#